data_7c1b1a0ec109f79c8737365ed680d45e
#
_entry.id   7c1b1a0ec109f79c8737365ed680d45e
#
_cell.length_a   1.000
_cell.length_b   1.000
_cell.length_c   1.000
_cell.angle_alpha   90.00
_cell.angle_beta   90.00
_cell.angle_gamma   90.00
#
_symmetry.space_group_name_H-M   'P 1'
#
loop_
_entity.id
_entity.type
_entity.pdbx_description
1 polymer ?
#
loop_
_entity_poly.entity_id
_entity_poly.type
_entity_poly.pdbx_seq_one_letter_code
_entity_poly.pdbx_strand_id
1 'polypeptide(L)'
;MNTTVFQNPFSSRFVRPGAIPWHSTETSLSSLLLRLCDRDNRAIICGPHGSGKSTILCHLATAAQRQGLKIRCLRIYSPLDAIRVARVFTTINPKQSLVSIDSWELLGFLGWFLCRLAEFRGIRVVVTIHHRTWWNNWPVLLNTEADEKIFRQLVQELLAKFSENKTIKFNGALLKDVFQRHSGNLRESFFELYDHYELQCRTNLSAK
;
A
#
# COMPACT_ATOMS: atom_id res chain seq x y z
N MET A 1 -12.15 -16.59 34.50
CA MET A 1 -12.06 -15.17 34.13
C MET A 1 -11.79 -15.13 32.63
N ASN A 2 -12.82 -14.87 31.83
CA ASN A 2 -12.64 -14.66 30.38
C ASN A 2 -12.06 -13.28 30.19
N THR A 3 -10.77 -13.18 30.00
CA THR A 3 -10.11 -11.96 29.53
C THR A 3 -10.53 -11.76 28.08
N THR A 4 -11.58 -10.99 27.85
CA THR A 4 -11.92 -10.47 26.52
C THR A 4 -10.73 -9.64 26.07
N VAL A 5 -9.91 -10.21 25.19
CA VAL A 5 -8.80 -9.50 24.55
C VAL A 5 -9.43 -8.49 23.58
N PHE A 6 -9.55 -7.25 24.02
CA PHE A 6 -10.05 -6.17 23.15
C PHE A 6 -9.15 -6.04 21.94
N GLN A 7 -9.68 -6.33 20.76
CA GLN A 7 -8.94 -6.15 19.52
C GLN A 7 -9.01 -4.68 19.11
N ASN A 8 -7.84 -4.03 19.07
CA ASN A 8 -7.76 -2.66 18.58
C ASN A 8 -7.86 -2.64 17.05
N PRO A 9 -8.86 -1.95 16.47
CA PRO A 9 -9.08 -1.88 15.02
C PRO A 9 -7.91 -1.31 14.24
N PHE A 10 -7.07 -0.51 14.87
CA PHE A 10 -5.92 0.17 14.27
C PHE A 10 -4.61 -0.58 14.47
N SER A 11 -4.64 -1.81 15.00
CA SER A 11 -3.44 -2.62 15.12
C SER A 11 -2.82 -2.89 13.74
N SER A 12 -1.49 -3.05 13.70
CA SER A 12 -0.74 -3.31 12.46
C SER A 12 -1.27 -4.52 11.68
N ARG A 13 -1.91 -5.47 12.36
CA ARG A 13 -2.56 -6.63 11.74
C ARG A 13 -3.66 -6.21 10.76
N PHE A 14 -4.44 -5.18 11.07
CA PHE A 14 -5.60 -4.74 10.30
C PHE A 14 -5.27 -3.60 9.34
N VAL A 15 -4.24 -2.78 9.66
CA VAL A 15 -3.87 -1.60 8.85
C VAL A 15 -2.66 -1.84 7.92
N ARG A 16 -2.14 -3.06 7.85
CA ARG A 16 -1.04 -3.40 6.92
C ARG A 16 -1.47 -3.29 5.45
N PRO A 17 -0.54 -3.07 4.52
CA PRO A 17 -0.81 -3.08 3.09
C PRO A 17 -1.54 -4.36 2.65
N GLY A 18 -2.61 -4.19 1.86
CA GLY A 18 -3.44 -5.31 1.40
C GLY A 18 -4.52 -5.79 2.38
N ALA A 19 -4.46 -5.43 3.68
CA ALA A 19 -5.52 -5.72 4.64
C ALA A 19 -6.63 -4.65 4.60
N ILE A 20 -6.26 -3.41 4.31
CA ILE A 20 -7.19 -2.29 4.12
C ILE A 20 -7.68 -2.30 2.67
N PRO A 21 -8.98 -2.09 2.42
CA PRO A 21 -9.48 -1.93 1.06
C PRO A 21 -8.84 -0.68 0.42
N TRP A 22 -8.66 -0.73 -0.89
CA TRP A 22 -8.27 0.45 -1.64
C TRP A 22 -9.52 1.12 -2.19
N HIS A 23 -9.70 2.38 -1.82
CA HIS A 23 -10.77 3.23 -2.32
C HIS A 23 -10.22 4.24 -3.30
N SER A 24 -10.86 4.34 -4.46
CA SER A 24 -10.64 5.39 -5.42
C SER A 24 -11.99 5.80 -6.00
N THR A 25 -12.19 7.08 -6.13
CA THR A 25 -13.38 7.66 -6.76
C THR A 25 -13.32 7.60 -8.28
N GLU A 26 -12.10 7.50 -8.85
CA GLU A 26 -11.90 7.73 -10.28
C GLU A 26 -11.37 6.51 -11.04
N THR A 27 -10.80 5.53 -10.35
CA THR A 27 -10.05 4.46 -11.04
C THR A 27 -10.35 3.09 -10.45
N SER A 28 -10.66 2.11 -11.28
CA SER A 28 -10.82 0.71 -10.87
C SER A 28 -9.49 -0.08 -11.02
N LEU A 29 -9.33 -1.16 -10.24
CA LEU A 29 -8.17 -2.06 -10.40
C LEU A 29 -8.11 -2.69 -11.80
N SER A 30 -9.27 -2.99 -12.37
CA SER A 30 -9.35 -3.55 -13.73
C SER A 30 -8.84 -2.55 -14.78
N SER A 31 -9.21 -1.26 -14.65
CA SER A 31 -8.72 -0.22 -15.55
C SER A 31 -7.22 0.02 -15.39
N LEU A 32 -6.67 -0.09 -14.18
CA LEU A 32 -5.22 -0.02 -13.96
C LEU A 32 -4.48 -1.19 -14.63
N LEU A 33 -5.03 -2.41 -14.57
CA LEU A 33 -4.42 -3.56 -15.26
C LEU A 33 -4.45 -3.41 -16.78
N LEU A 34 -5.54 -2.91 -17.35
CA LEU A 34 -5.61 -2.60 -18.79
C LEU A 34 -4.57 -1.54 -19.17
N ARG A 35 -4.51 -0.44 -18.43
CA ARG A 35 -3.50 0.61 -18.65
C ARG A 35 -2.06 0.11 -18.49
N LEU A 36 -1.80 -0.88 -17.63
CA LEU A 36 -0.50 -1.51 -17.52
C LEU A 36 -0.16 -2.28 -18.80
N CYS A 37 -1.10 -3.01 -19.38
CA CYS A 37 -0.91 -3.74 -20.64
C CYS A 37 -0.63 -2.78 -21.80
N ASP A 38 -1.34 -1.66 -21.89
CA ASP A 38 -1.18 -0.62 -22.93
C ASP A 38 0.18 0.11 -22.82
N ARG A 39 0.87 0.02 -21.70
CA ARG A 39 2.13 0.72 -21.41
C ARG A 39 3.33 -0.21 -21.36
N ASP A 40 3.45 -1.09 -22.34
CA ASP A 40 4.52 -2.07 -22.44
C ASP A 40 4.69 -2.96 -21.19
N ASN A 41 3.63 -3.11 -20.42
CA ASN A 41 3.58 -3.90 -19.19
C ASN A 41 4.53 -3.44 -18.07
N ARG A 42 4.96 -2.18 -18.09
CA ARG A 42 5.84 -1.60 -17.06
C ARG A 42 5.29 -0.28 -16.57
N ALA A 43 5.19 -0.12 -15.26
CA ALA A 43 4.60 1.08 -14.70
C ALA A 43 5.05 1.38 -13.27
N ILE A 44 4.86 2.62 -12.89
CA ILE A 44 5.18 3.19 -11.59
C ILE A 44 3.91 3.62 -10.87
N ILE A 45 3.82 3.30 -9.58
CA ILE A 45 2.91 3.93 -8.63
C ILE A 45 3.74 4.91 -7.80
N CYS A 46 3.44 6.20 -7.93
CA CYS A 46 4.19 7.28 -7.29
C CYS A 46 3.36 7.97 -6.20
N GLY A 47 4.00 8.46 -5.15
CA GLY A 47 3.32 9.28 -4.14
C GLY A 47 4.06 9.31 -2.80
N PRO A 48 3.65 10.18 -1.86
CA PRO A 48 4.32 10.37 -0.58
C PRO A 48 4.24 9.15 0.34
N HIS A 49 4.98 9.18 1.46
CA HIS A 49 4.89 8.15 2.49
C HIS A 49 3.46 8.04 3.04
N GLY A 50 3.00 6.81 3.28
CA GLY A 50 1.68 6.57 3.85
C GLY A 50 0.49 6.83 2.92
N SER A 51 0.67 7.20 1.65
CA SER A 51 -0.42 7.48 0.69
C SER A 51 -1.12 6.23 0.13
N GLY A 52 -0.77 5.03 0.60
CA GLY A 52 -1.41 3.79 0.17
C GLY A 52 -0.78 3.08 -1.02
N LYS A 53 0.39 3.51 -1.55
CA LYS A 53 1.10 2.85 -2.68
C LYS A 53 1.21 1.33 -2.55
N SER A 54 1.73 0.88 -1.40
CA SER A 54 1.92 -0.56 -1.16
C SER A 54 0.58 -1.31 -1.07
N THR A 55 -0.49 -0.64 -0.63
CA THR A 55 -1.85 -1.20 -0.61
C THR A 55 -2.36 -1.43 -2.03
N ILE A 56 -2.26 -0.42 -2.90
CA ILE A 56 -2.64 -0.53 -4.31
C ILE A 56 -1.81 -1.61 -5.00
N LEU A 57 -0.50 -1.63 -4.75
CA LEU A 57 0.41 -2.63 -5.33
C LEU A 57 -0.04 -4.06 -4.96
N CYS A 58 -0.44 -4.30 -3.70
CA CYS A 58 -0.96 -5.59 -3.25
C CYS A 58 -2.30 -5.94 -3.94
N HIS A 59 -3.22 -4.99 -4.02
CA HIS A 59 -4.52 -5.22 -4.67
C HIS A 59 -4.37 -5.46 -6.17
N LEU A 60 -3.49 -4.71 -6.84
CA LEU A 60 -3.19 -4.90 -8.26
C LEU A 60 -2.59 -6.29 -8.52
N ALA A 61 -1.64 -6.72 -7.68
CA ALA A 61 -1.05 -8.05 -7.74
C ALA A 61 -2.12 -9.15 -7.57
N THR A 62 -3.02 -8.99 -6.59
CA THR A 62 -4.13 -9.92 -6.37
C THR A 62 -5.10 -9.95 -7.56
N ALA A 63 -5.42 -8.81 -8.14
CA ALA A 63 -6.28 -8.73 -9.31
C ALA A 63 -5.64 -9.40 -10.54
N ALA A 64 -4.34 -9.19 -10.77
CA ALA A 64 -3.58 -9.86 -11.83
C ALA A 64 -3.49 -11.38 -11.63
N GLN A 65 -3.37 -11.84 -10.38
CA GLN A 65 -3.40 -13.26 -10.05
C GLN A 65 -4.75 -13.90 -10.40
N ARG A 66 -5.85 -13.20 -10.15
CA ARG A 66 -7.20 -13.66 -10.54
C ARG A 66 -7.38 -13.77 -12.06
N GLN A 67 -6.59 -13.03 -12.84
CA GLN A 67 -6.51 -13.14 -14.30
C GLN A 67 -5.55 -14.24 -14.79
N GLY A 68 -5.03 -15.07 -13.89
CA GLY A 68 -4.17 -16.21 -14.22
C GLY A 68 -2.66 -15.89 -14.28
N LEU A 69 -2.23 -14.68 -13.93
CA LEU A 69 -0.81 -14.35 -13.89
C LEU A 69 -0.13 -14.89 -12.62
N LYS A 70 1.09 -15.40 -12.78
CA LYS A 70 1.95 -15.75 -11.65
C LYS A 70 2.56 -14.49 -11.05
N ILE A 71 2.34 -14.25 -9.77
CA ILE A 71 2.81 -13.03 -9.10
C ILE A 71 4.11 -13.29 -8.36
N ARG A 72 5.06 -12.36 -8.51
CA ARG A 72 6.28 -12.27 -7.70
C ARG A 72 6.32 -10.93 -7.01
N CYS A 73 6.09 -10.94 -5.68
CA CYS A 73 6.16 -9.74 -4.85
C CYS A 73 7.53 -9.63 -4.22
N LEU A 74 8.15 -8.48 -4.38
CA LEU A 74 9.43 -8.13 -3.77
C LEU A 74 9.26 -6.82 -3.00
N ARG A 75 9.99 -6.69 -1.91
CA ARG A 75 10.17 -5.44 -1.19
C ARG A 75 11.65 -5.16 -1.08
N ILE A 76 12.04 -3.95 -1.41
CA ILE A 76 13.42 -3.50 -1.37
C ILE A 76 13.68 -2.85 -0.01
N TYR A 77 14.79 -3.22 0.59
CA TYR A 77 15.26 -2.67 1.87
C TYR A 77 16.63 -2.01 1.72
N SER A 78 17.38 -2.42 0.70
CA SER A 78 18.73 -1.90 0.45
C SER A 78 19.11 -2.03 -1.03
N PRO A 79 20.14 -1.32 -1.51
CA PRO A 79 20.66 -1.48 -2.88
C PRO A 79 21.12 -2.91 -3.20
N LEU A 80 21.55 -3.69 -2.21
CA LEU A 80 21.96 -5.09 -2.39
C LEU A 80 20.81 -6.01 -2.83
N ASP A 81 19.58 -5.63 -2.60
CA ASP A 81 18.41 -6.35 -3.11
C ASP A 81 18.34 -6.38 -4.65
N ALA A 82 19.15 -5.56 -5.34
CA ALA A 82 19.31 -5.60 -6.79
C ALA A 82 19.65 -7.00 -7.29
N ILE A 83 20.47 -7.76 -6.56
CA ILE A 83 20.86 -9.14 -6.91
C ILE A 83 19.61 -10.04 -6.90
N ARG A 84 18.76 -9.90 -5.89
CA ARG A 84 17.51 -10.67 -5.77
C ARG A 84 16.54 -10.31 -6.89
N VAL A 85 16.42 -9.04 -7.25
CA VAL A 85 15.59 -8.57 -8.36
C VAL A 85 16.12 -9.12 -9.68
N ALA A 86 17.44 -9.01 -9.93
CA ALA A 86 18.08 -9.53 -11.15
C ALA A 86 17.84 -11.03 -11.30
N ARG A 87 17.98 -11.80 -10.22
CA ARG A 87 17.69 -13.24 -10.23
C ARG A 87 16.24 -13.53 -10.58
N VAL A 88 15.28 -12.78 -10.03
CA VAL A 88 13.88 -12.94 -10.42
C VAL A 88 13.68 -12.58 -11.89
N PHE A 89 14.24 -11.48 -12.36
CA PHE A 89 14.11 -11.05 -13.75
C PHE A 89 14.73 -12.04 -14.75
N THR A 90 15.78 -12.77 -14.38
CA THR A 90 16.41 -13.77 -15.24
C THR A 90 15.68 -15.12 -15.26
N THR A 91 14.99 -15.47 -14.19
CA THR A 91 14.36 -16.80 -14.02
C THR A 91 12.85 -16.83 -14.33
N ILE A 92 12.18 -15.68 -14.32
CA ILE A 92 10.72 -15.60 -14.49
C ILE A 92 10.32 -15.78 -15.97
N ASN A 93 9.13 -16.36 -16.19
CA ASN A 93 8.52 -16.36 -17.53
C ASN A 93 7.77 -15.03 -17.75
N PRO A 94 8.22 -14.16 -18.66
CA PRO A 94 7.66 -12.82 -18.85
C PRO A 94 6.19 -12.83 -19.28
N LYS A 95 5.79 -13.81 -20.08
CA LYS A 95 4.44 -13.89 -20.65
C LYS A 95 3.36 -14.27 -19.62
N GLN A 96 3.76 -15.00 -18.57
CA GLN A 96 2.84 -15.58 -17.60
C GLN A 96 2.93 -14.93 -16.21
N SER A 97 3.77 -13.92 -16.05
CA SER A 97 4.09 -13.41 -14.73
C SER A 97 4.03 -11.88 -14.66
N LEU A 98 3.71 -11.40 -13.45
CA LEU A 98 3.84 -10.00 -13.06
C LEU A 98 4.76 -9.89 -11.85
N VAL A 99 5.75 -9.01 -11.91
CA VAL A 99 6.62 -8.67 -10.79
C VAL A 99 6.13 -7.38 -10.14
N SER A 100 5.87 -7.43 -8.86
CA SER A 100 5.40 -6.33 -8.03
C SER A 100 6.51 -5.97 -7.05
N ILE A 101 7.05 -4.75 -7.12
CA ILE A 101 8.22 -4.34 -6.33
C ILE A 101 7.90 -3.08 -5.53
N ASP A 102 7.99 -3.19 -4.21
CA ASP A 102 7.79 -2.06 -3.29
C ASP A 102 9.12 -1.39 -2.95
N SER A 103 9.12 -0.04 -2.87
CA SER A 103 10.29 0.79 -2.53
C SER A 103 11.45 0.70 -3.55
N TRP A 104 11.12 0.76 -4.84
CA TRP A 104 12.09 0.64 -5.94
C TRP A 104 13.21 1.68 -5.89
N GLU A 105 12.94 2.87 -5.38
CA GLU A 105 13.91 3.96 -5.26
C GLU A 105 15.14 3.61 -4.42
N LEU A 106 15.02 2.66 -3.47
CA LEU A 106 16.13 2.20 -2.63
C LEU A 106 17.21 1.43 -3.39
N LEU A 107 16.94 1.00 -4.62
CA LEU A 107 17.94 0.40 -5.50
C LEU A 107 18.95 1.44 -6.04
N GLY A 108 18.61 2.72 -5.98
CA GLY A 108 19.45 3.78 -6.51
C GLY A 108 19.80 3.55 -7.99
N PHE A 109 21.04 3.81 -8.35
CA PHE A 109 21.51 3.65 -9.73
C PHE A 109 21.42 2.21 -10.27
N LEU A 110 21.50 1.20 -9.40
CA LEU A 110 21.30 -0.20 -9.82
C LEU A 110 19.89 -0.43 -10.40
N GLY A 111 18.92 0.35 -9.99
CA GLY A 111 17.57 0.33 -10.57
C GLY A 111 17.56 0.62 -12.08
N TRP A 112 18.46 1.46 -12.59
CA TRP A 112 18.57 1.73 -14.01
C TRP A 112 18.94 0.48 -14.82
N PHE A 113 19.95 -0.28 -14.38
CA PHE A 113 20.31 -1.54 -15.04
C PHE A 113 19.17 -2.56 -15.03
N LEU A 114 18.45 -2.62 -13.91
CA LEU A 114 17.31 -3.52 -13.77
C LEU A 114 16.12 -3.08 -14.65
N CYS A 115 15.92 -1.78 -14.86
CA CYS A 115 14.96 -1.29 -15.86
C CYS A 115 15.31 -1.82 -17.25
N ARG A 116 16.58 -1.69 -17.68
CA ARG A 116 17.03 -2.19 -18.98
C ARG A 116 16.89 -3.71 -19.12
N LEU A 117 17.20 -4.44 -18.05
CA LEU A 117 17.01 -5.90 -18.04
C LEU A 117 15.52 -6.28 -18.16
N ALA A 118 14.64 -5.59 -17.45
CA ALA A 118 13.20 -5.82 -17.55
C ALA A 118 12.65 -5.52 -18.95
N GLU A 119 13.12 -4.42 -19.57
CA GLU A 119 12.76 -4.02 -20.92
C GLU A 119 13.22 -5.07 -21.94
N PHE A 120 14.49 -5.44 -21.88
CA PHE A 120 15.08 -6.46 -22.79
C PHE A 120 14.36 -7.82 -22.68
N ARG A 121 13.98 -8.20 -21.47
CA ARG A 121 13.29 -9.47 -21.21
C ARG A 121 11.76 -9.40 -21.44
N GLY A 122 11.20 -8.22 -21.69
CA GLY A 122 9.75 -8.03 -21.81
C GLY A 122 8.96 -8.36 -20.55
N ILE A 123 9.55 -8.14 -19.36
CA ILE A 123 8.94 -8.49 -18.07
C ILE A 123 7.85 -7.51 -17.73
N ARG A 124 6.71 -8.01 -17.23
CA ARG A 124 5.67 -7.17 -16.64
C ARG A 124 6.07 -6.78 -15.23
N VAL A 125 6.21 -5.47 -15.00
CA VAL A 125 6.68 -4.94 -13.70
C VAL A 125 5.85 -3.75 -13.27
N VAL A 126 5.43 -3.75 -12.01
CA VAL A 126 4.87 -2.57 -11.34
C VAL A 126 5.71 -2.27 -10.12
N VAL A 127 6.17 -1.04 -10.00
CA VAL A 127 7.01 -0.60 -8.88
C VAL A 127 6.37 0.56 -8.13
N THR A 128 6.66 0.68 -6.84
CA THR A 128 6.33 1.88 -6.07
C THR A 128 7.56 2.74 -5.88
N ILE A 129 7.39 4.06 -5.96
CA ILE A 129 8.42 5.05 -5.66
C ILE A 129 7.82 6.23 -4.88
N HIS A 130 8.66 6.95 -4.11
CA HIS A 130 8.24 8.17 -3.43
C HIS A 130 8.32 9.39 -4.34
N HIS A 131 9.40 9.49 -5.11
CA HIS A 131 9.65 10.58 -6.04
C HIS A 131 10.13 10.03 -7.38
N ARG A 132 9.76 10.70 -8.47
CA ARG A 132 10.30 10.36 -9.79
C ARG A 132 11.81 10.59 -9.80
N THR A 133 12.51 9.60 -10.32
CA THR A 133 13.96 9.65 -10.51
C THR A 133 14.29 9.67 -11.99
N TRP A 134 15.35 10.38 -12.38
CA TRP A 134 15.75 10.53 -13.79
C TRP A 134 16.16 9.20 -14.45
N TRP A 135 16.53 8.19 -13.67
CA TRP A 135 16.91 6.87 -14.18
C TRP A 135 15.74 5.91 -14.37
N ASN A 136 14.55 6.24 -13.91
CA ASN A 136 13.34 5.42 -14.10
C ASN A 136 12.34 6.17 -14.96
N ASN A 137 12.36 5.89 -16.28
CA ASN A 137 11.50 6.52 -17.27
C ASN A 137 10.19 5.75 -17.52
N TRP A 138 9.88 4.73 -16.73
CA TRP A 138 8.62 4.01 -16.90
C TRP A 138 7.42 4.92 -16.66
N PRO A 139 6.31 4.69 -17.36
CA PRO A 139 5.14 5.53 -17.23
C PRO A 139 4.52 5.44 -15.83
N VAL A 140 4.03 6.55 -15.33
CA VAL A 140 3.29 6.58 -14.07
C VAL A 140 1.89 6.03 -14.31
N LEU A 141 1.58 4.91 -13.67
CA LEU A 141 0.26 4.28 -13.71
C LEU A 141 -0.74 5.06 -12.86
N LEU A 142 -0.28 5.46 -11.67
CA LEU A 142 -1.09 6.18 -10.70
C LEU A 142 -0.21 7.05 -9.79
N ASN A 143 -0.64 8.27 -9.56
CA ASN A 143 -0.17 9.09 -8.44
C ASN A 143 -1.11 8.88 -7.26
N THR A 144 -0.54 8.54 -6.10
CA THR A 144 -1.32 8.36 -4.88
C THR A 144 -1.17 9.59 -4.01
N GLU A 145 -2.30 10.13 -3.62
CA GLU A 145 -2.40 11.20 -2.62
C GLU A 145 -3.31 10.72 -1.50
N ALA A 146 -2.97 11.08 -0.28
CA ALA A 146 -3.84 10.79 0.84
C ALA A 146 -4.94 11.86 0.89
N ASP A 147 -6.20 11.41 0.90
CA ASP A 147 -7.37 12.27 1.05
C ASP A 147 -7.98 12.06 2.44
N GLU A 148 -8.31 13.17 3.11
CA GLU A 148 -8.98 13.16 4.41
C GLU A 148 -10.32 12.39 4.35
N LYS A 149 -11.06 12.47 3.23
CA LYS A 149 -12.32 11.73 3.06
C LYS A 149 -12.08 10.22 3.06
N ILE A 150 -11.07 9.77 2.33
CA ILE A 150 -10.67 8.36 2.29
C ILE A 150 -10.21 7.92 3.69
N PHE A 151 -9.42 8.73 4.39
CA PHE A 151 -9.00 8.43 5.76
C PHE A 151 -10.20 8.22 6.68
N ARG A 152 -11.15 9.15 6.68
CA ARG A 152 -12.39 9.06 7.51
C ARG A 152 -13.21 7.81 7.18
N GLN A 153 -13.34 7.48 5.89
CA GLN A 153 -14.05 6.29 5.46
C GLN A 153 -13.36 5.01 5.97
N LEU A 154 -12.02 4.92 5.81
CA LEU A 154 -11.24 3.78 6.31
C LEU A 154 -11.35 3.63 7.83
N VAL A 155 -11.32 4.71 8.59
CA VAL A 155 -11.53 4.69 10.06
C VAL A 155 -12.90 4.12 10.39
N GLN A 156 -13.96 4.56 9.72
CA GLN A 156 -15.32 4.07 9.95
C GLN A 156 -15.44 2.58 9.62
N GLU A 157 -14.86 2.13 8.51
CA GLU A 157 -14.86 0.71 8.12
C GLU A 157 -14.10 -0.16 9.12
N LEU A 158 -12.92 0.29 9.59
CA LEU A 158 -12.15 -0.43 10.60
C LEU A 158 -12.91 -0.53 11.92
N LEU A 159 -13.52 0.55 12.39
CA LEU A 159 -14.35 0.55 13.60
C LEU A 159 -15.57 -0.38 13.44
N ALA A 160 -16.26 -0.31 12.31
CA ALA A 160 -17.45 -1.14 12.06
C ALA A 160 -17.11 -2.63 12.01
N LYS A 161 -15.94 -2.99 11.46
CA LYS A 161 -15.54 -4.38 11.21
C LYS A 161 -14.86 -5.05 12.41
N PHE A 162 -14.05 -4.29 13.15
CA PHE A 162 -13.14 -4.88 14.15
C PHE A 162 -13.35 -4.36 15.56
N SER A 163 -14.11 -3.27 15.77
CA SER A 163 -14.41 -2.79 17.12
C SER A 163 -15.49 -3.64 17.78
N GLU A 164 -15.13 -4.33 18.85
CA GLU A 164 -16.08 -5.02 19.72
C GLU A 164 -16.87 -4.01 20.56
N ASN A 165 -16.28 -2.87 20.85
CA ASN A 165 -16.91 -1.79 21.62
C ASN A 165 -17.52 -0.75 20.68
N LYS A 166 -18.78 -0.96 20.29
CA LYS A 166 -19.53 -0.07 19.39
C LYS A 166 -19.77 1.35 19.95
N THR A 167 -19.43 1.59 21.20
CA THR A 167 -19.54 2.91 21.85
C THR A 167 -18.40 3.85 21.49
N ILE A 168 -17.25 3.34 21.05
CA ILE A 168 -16.11 4.17 20.68
C ILE A 168 -16.35 4.78 19.33
N LYS A 169 -16.45 6.11 19.30
CA LYS A 169 -16.55 6.91 18.07
C LYS A 169 -15.53 8.03 18.13
N PHE A 170 -14.86 8.26 17.01
CA PHE A 170 -13.98 9.41 16.87
C PHE A 170 -14.74 10.60 16.31
N ASN A 171 -14.55 11.76 16.96
CA ASN A 171 -15.08 13.01 16.45
C ASN A 171 -14.40 13.38 15.13
N GLY A 172 -15.18 13.94 14.19
CA GLY A 172 -14.66 14.42 12.92
C GLY A 172 -13.56 15.48 13.04
N ALA A 173 -13.59 16.29 14.11
CA ALA A 173 -12.53 17.26 14.39
C ALA A 173 -11.20 16.56 14.76
N LEU A 174 -11.25 15.53 15.62
CA LEU A 174 -10.07 14.74 15.97
C LEU A 174 -9.46 14.07 14.72
N LEU A 175 -10.29 13.45 13.87
CA LEU A 175 -9.80 12.80 12.66
C LEU A 175 -9.11 13.77 11.71
N LYS A 176 -9.65 14.97 11.57
CA LYS A 176 -9.04 16.04 10.77
C LYS A 176 -7.70 16.48 11.36
N ASP A 177 -7.65 16.69 12.67
CA ASP A 177 -6.43 17.13 13.36
C ASP A 177 -5.33 16.07 13.25
N VAL A 178 -5.64 14.80 13.52
CA VAL A 178 -4.69 13.67 13.35
C VAL A 178 -4.17 13.59 11.93
N PHE A 179 -5.05 13.68 10.93
CA PHE A 179 -4.65 13.62 9.52
C PHE A 179 -3.73 14.77 9.12
N GLN A 180 -4.03 16.00 9.56
CA GLN A 180 -3.22 17.19 9.27
C GLN A 180 -1.87 17.16 9.99
N ARG A 181 -1.85 16.73 11.26
CA ARG A 181 -0.62 16.59 12.07
C ARG A 181 0.40 15.69 11.41
N HIS A 182 -0.06 14.61 10.79
CA HIS A 182 0.80 13.68 10.05
C HIS A 182 0.93 14.00 8.56
N SER A 183 0.52 15.21 8.13
CA SER A 183 0.64 15.66 6.73
C SER A 183 0.07 14.65 5.71
N GLY A 184 -1.05 14.00 6.07
CA GLY A 184 -1.70 13.00 5.23
C GLY A 184 -1.05 11.61 5.22
N ASN A 185 -0.07 11.33 6.08
CA ASN A 185 0.48 9.99 6.23
C ASN A 185 -0.50 9.07 6.96
N LEU A 186 -1.24 8.26 6.21
CA LEU A 186 -2.27 7.37 6.75
C LEU A 186 -1.71 6.37 7.78
N ARG A 187 -0.46 5.92 7.60
CA ARG A 187 0.15 4.95 8.52
C ARG A 187 0.34 5.58 9.91
N GLU A 188 0.96 6.74 9.97
CA GLU A 188 1.19 7.47 11.24
C GLU A 188 -0.14 7.90 11.87
N SER A 189 -1.10 8.32 11.04
CA SER A 189 -2.45 8.66 11.51
C SER A 189 -3.14 7.45 12.18
N PHE A 190 -3.00 6.25 11.62
CA PHE A 190 -3.56 5.04 12.24
C PHE A 190 -2.82 4.65 13.53
N PHE A 191 -1.52 4.88 13.63
CA PHE A 191 -0.78 4.65 14.88
C PHE A 191 -1.25 5.56 16.00
N GLU A 192 -1.47 6.85 15.70
CA GLU A 192 -2.04 7.77 16.70
C GLU A 192 -3.47 7.37 17.10
N LEU A 193 -4.31 6.96 16.14
CA LEU A 193 -5.64 6.45 16.45
C LEU A 193 -5.63 5.16 17.27
N TYR A 194 -4.58 4.33 17.11
CA TYR A 194 -4.38 3.16 17.95
C TYR A 194 -4.28 3.57 19.44
N ASP A 195 -3.45 4.55 19.74
CA ASP A 195 -3.24 5.02 21.11
C ASP A 195 -4.53 5.67 21.68
N HIS A 196 -5.21 6.47 20.88
CA HIS A 196 -6.51 7.07 21.27
C HIS A 196 -7.56 5.99 21.57
N TYR A 197 -7.63 4.94 20.80
CA TYR A 197 -8.56 3.84 21.00
C TYR A 197 -8.26 3.10 22.32
N GLU A 198 -6.99 2.79 22.58
CA GLU A 198 -6.55 2.14 23.83
C GLU A 198 -6.92 2.98 25.07
N LEU A 199 -6.68 4.29 25.01
CA LEU A 199 -7.03 5.21 26.11
C LEU A 199 -8.55 5.20 26.37
N GLN A 200 -9.37 5.28 25.33
CA GLN A 200 -10.83 5.25 25.48
C GLN A 200 -11.34 3.91 26.02
N CYS A 201 -10.72 2.79 25.61
CA CYS A 201 -11.04 1.49 26.18
C CYS A 201 -10.76 1.42 27.68
N ARG A 202 -9.61 1.93 28.13
CA ARG A 202 -9.21 1.93 29.56
C ARG A 202 -10.14 2.83 30.40
N THR A 203 -10.46 4.02 29.92
CA THR A 203 -11.37 4.93 30.65
C THR A 203 -12.77 4.36 30.78
N ASN A 204 -13.30 3.70 29.76
CA ASN A 204 -14.60 3.05 29.79
C ASN A 204 -14.64 1.81 30.71
N LEU A 205 -13.49 1.14 30.94
CA LEU A 205 -13.39 0.03 31.89
C LEU A 205 -13.31 0.52 33.35
N SER A 206 -12.71 1.70 33.59
CA SER A 206 -12.58 2.29 34.94
C SER A 206 -13.88 2.96 35.40
N ALA A 207 -14.82 3.19 34.48
CA ALA A 207 -16.12 3.84 34.79
C ALA A 207 -17.26 2.83 35.02
N LYS A 208 -17.01 1.55 34.98
CA LYS A 208 -17.91 0.43 35.32
C LYS A 208 -17.51 -0.25 36.62
#